data_f963a30f9f7f1acd6c07678b7a175227
#
_entry.id   f963a30f9f7f1acd6c07678b7a175227
#
_cell.length_a   1.000
_cell.length_b   1.000
_cell.length_c   1.000
_cell.angle_alpha   90.00
_cell.angle_beta   90.00
_cell.angle_gamma   90.00
#
_symmetry.space_group_name_H-M   'P 1'
#
loop_
_entity.id
_entity.type
_entity.pdbx_description
1 polymer ?
#
loop_
_entity_poly.entity_id
_entity_poly.type
_entity_poly.pdbx_seq_one_letter_code
_entity_poly.pdbx_strand_id
1 'polypeptide(L)'
;RVILEKEDQINEALYKDLGKTSSESYMCETGMVLSELSYMIRHTKKFARKHRVMTPLAQFHASSYQVPCPYGVVLVMSPWNYPFMLTIDPLIDAIAAGNTVMVKPSAYSPYTSQIIEEILTNVFPKEYVSVILGGRKENQALLEEKFDYIFFTGSPYVGHEVMSKASVHLTPVTLELGGKSPCIVDETANIKLAARRIVFGKYLNLGQTCVAPDYIYVHTSVKDKLIHEVIQEIQRQYQDLSSYGKIINEKHFDRISKLLDPNEIVYGGKTNRETLKIEPTIMDNVSWDDAVMQEEIFGPIMPILTFTDFEDCINIIKEKPSPLALYLFSSNKTRVDMVTHSVPYGGGCINDTIIHLATSNMPFGGVGNSGMGG
;
A
#
# COMPACT_ATOMS: atom_id res chain seq x y z
N ARG A 1 10.01 3.85 22.49
CA ARG A 1 10.84 3.08 23.41
C ARG A 1 10.41 1.61 23.40
N VAL A 2 9.16 1.27 23.74
CA VAL A 2 8.66 -0.12 23.79
C VAL A 2 8.84 -0.85 22.45
N ILE A 3 8.63 -0.20 21.30
CA ILE A 3 8.87 -0.80 19.98
C ILE A 3 10.33 -1.24 19.83
N LEU A 4 11.29 -0.43 20.25
CA LEU A 4 12.73 -0.78 20.21
C LEU A 4 13.08 -1.91 21.19
N GLU A 5 12.45 -1.94 22.36
CA GLU A 5 12.66 -3.01 23.36
C GLU A 5 12.06 -4.35 22.89
N LYS A 6 11.08 -4.32 21.99
CA LYS A 6 10.37 -5.51 21.47
C LYS A 6 10.68 -5.82 20.00
N GLU A 7 11.70 -5.19 19.41
CA GLU A 7 12.02 -5.32 17.99
C GLU A 7 12.19 -6.79 17.55
N ASP A 8 12.90 -7.60 18.36
CA ASP A 8 13.08 -9.02 18.06
C ASP A 8 11.75 -9.80 18.05
N GLN A 9 10.84 -9.47 18.98
CA GLN A 9 9.51 -10.12 19.04
C GLN A 9 8.63 -9.70 17.86
N ILE A 10 8.71 -8.43 17.42
CA ILE A 10 8.02 -7.93 16.23
C ILE A 10 8.55 -8.63 14.99
N ASN A 11 9.88 -8.75 14.86
CA ASN A 11 10.52 -9.44 13.74
C ASN A 11 10.13 -10.92 13.71
N GLU A 12 10.07 -11.60 14.84
CA GLU A 12 9.62 -13.00 14.93
C GLU A 12 8.15 -13.15 14.49
N ALA A 13 7.28 -12.24 14.91
CA ALA A 13 5.87 -12.24 14.54
C ALA A 13 5.68 -12.03 13.02
N LEU A 14 6.37 -11.06 12.43
CA LEU A 14 6.37 -10.79 11.01
C LEU A 14 6.93 -11.95 10.17
N TYR A 15 7.96 -12.63 10.69
CA TYR A 15 8.48 -13.84 10.07
C TYR A 15 7.46 -14.98 10.12
N LYS A 16 6.78 -15.19 11.23
CA LYS A 16 5.73 -16.23 11.35
C LYS A 16 4.55 -15.98 10.42
N ASP A 17 4.12 -14.72 10.29
CA ASP A 17 2.99 -14.37 9.43
C ASP A 17 3.36 -14.34 7.95
N LEU A 18 4.41 -13.64 7.55
CA LEU A 18 4.75 -13.31 6.17
C LEU A 18 6.11 -13.84 5.68
N GLY A 19 6.91 -14.45 6.59
CA GLY A 19 8.27 -14.89 6.25
C GLY A 19 9.26 -13.74 6.06
N LYS A 20 8.94 -12.52 6.49
CA LYS A 20 9.81 -11.35 6.35
C LYS A 20 11.10 -11.54 7.16
N THR A 21 12.23 -11.25 6.55
CA THR A 21 13.52 -11.18 7.26
C THR A 21 13.55 -9.98 8.21
N SER A 22 14.44 -9.98 9.20
CA SER A 22 14.60 -8.83 10.11
C SER A 22 14.95 -7.54 9.35
N SER A 23 15.74 -7.65 8.28
CA SER A 23 16.07 -6.49 7.44
C SER A 23 14.86 -5.93 6.70
N GLU A 24 14.02 -6.80 6.13
CA GLU A 24 12.78 -6.40 5.46
C GLU A 24 11.77 -5.86 6.48
N SER A 25 11.64 -6.50 7.64
CA SER A 25 10.78 -6.04 8.74
C SER A 25 11.18 -4.65 9.23
N TYR A 26 12.47 -4.38 9.40
CA TYR A 26 12.94 -3.05 9.76
C TYR A 26 12.65 -2.04 8.65
N MET A 27 13.03 -2.35 7.41
CA MET A 27 12.89 -1.43 6.28
C MET A 27 11.44 -1.03 6.00
N CYS A 28 10.49 -1.98 6.12
CA CYS A 28 9.11 -1.79 5.66
C CYS A 28 8.09 -1.65 6.79
N GLU A 29 8.46 -1.92 8.04
CA GLU A 29 7.54 -1.93 9.17
C GLU A 29 8.10 -1.08 10.33
N THR A 30 8.98 -1.64 11.17
CA THR A 30 9.44 -0.97 12.39
C THR A 30 10.19 0.33 12.13
N GLY A 31 11.03 0.38 11.10
CA GLY A 31 11.77 1.59 10.73
C GLY A 31 10.87 2.72 10.23
N MET A 32 9.82 2.38 9.47
CA MET A 32 8.82 3.35 9.01
C MET A 32 8.05 3.93 10.19
N VAL A 33 7.55 3.08 11.09
CA VAL A 33 6.86 3.48 12.32
C VAL A 33 7.74 4.39 13.20
N LEU A 34 9.01 4.07 13.37
CA LEU A 34 9.94 4.90 14.15
C LEU A 34 10.19 6.27 13.49
N SER A 35 10.20 6.30 12.16
CA SER A 35 10.31 7.55 11.39
C SER A 35 9.08 8.42 11.59
N GLU A 36 7.87 7.84 11.46
CA GLU A 36 6.59 8.54 11.65
C GLU A 36 6.43 9.05 13.10
N LEU A 37 6.72 8.20 14.10
CA LEU A 37 6.76 8.63 15.50
C LEU A 37 7.68 9.86 15.71
N SER A 38 8.87 9.80 15.12
CA SER A 38 9.85 10.87 15.26
C SER A 38 9.37 12.16 14.57
N TYR A 39 8.68 12.01 13.43
CA TYR A 39 8.09 13.13 12.71
C TYR A 39 6.95 13.77 13.52
N MET A 40 5.99 12.97 13.98
CA MET A 40 4.83 13.46 14.74
C MET A 40 5.23 14.08 16.10
N ILE A 41 6.17 13.50 16.84
CA ILE A 41 6.68 14.10 18.09
C ILE A 41 7.22 15.51 17.84
N ARG A 42 7.88 15.75 16.71
CA ARG A 42 8.43 17.08 16.36
C ARG A 42 7.38 18.06 15.86
N HIS A 43 6.31 17.57 15.23
CA HIS A 43 5.37 18.42 14.48
C HIS A 43 4.01 18.60 15.14
N THR A 44 3.56 17.73 16.06
CA THR A 44 2.25 17.77 16.70
C THR A 44 1.91 19.17 17.26
N LYS A 45 2.85 19.82 17.96
CA LYS A 45 2.66 21.20 18.44
C LYS A 45 2.35 22.20 17.32
N LYS A 46 2.95 22.03 16.15
CA LYS A 46 2.72 22.90 14.98
C LYS A 46 1.34 22.62 14.39
N PHE A 47 0.98 21.34 14.25
CA PHE A 47 -0.31 20.94 13.69
C PHE A 47 -1.50 21.33 14.58
N ALA A 48 -1.33 21.27 15.90
CA ALA A 48 -2.36 21.65 16.88
C ALA A 48 -2.57 23.18 17.01
N ARG A 49 -1.77 24.02 16.36
CA ARG A 49 -1.92 25.49 16.48
C ARG A 49 -3.13 25.97 15.70
N LYS A 50 -3.80 26.97 16.30
CA LYS A 50 -4.78 27.75 15.55
C LYS A 50 -4.10 28.57 14.46
N HIS A 51 -4.68 28.61 13.27
CA HIS A 51 -4.21 29.37 12.13
C HIS A 51 -5.07 30.61 11.93
N ARG A 52 -4.43 31.78 11.94
CA ARG A 52 -5.11 33.03 11.57
C ARG A 52 -5.33 33.03 10.05
N VAL A 53 -6.56 33.32 9.63
CA VAL A 53 -6.92 33.48 8.22
C VAL A 53 -7.32 34.92 7.94
N MET A 54 -7.34 35.31 6.66
CA MET A 54 -7.75 36.65 6.25
C MET A 54 -9.20 36.90 6.65
N THR A 55 -9.41 37.99 7.34
CA THR A 55 -10.79 38.48 7.71
C THR A 55 -11.23 39.51 6.67
N PRO A 56 -12.40 39.36 6.03
CA PRO A 56 -12.90 40.34 5.09
C PRO A 56 -13.04 41.74 5.74
N LEU A 57 -12.77 42.81 4.96
CA LEU A 57 -12.86 44.20 5.42
C LEU A 57 -14.25 44.58 5.97
N ALA A 58 -15.29 43.96 5.43
CA ALA A 58 -16.67 44.16 5.95
C ALA A 58 -16.86 43.71 7.41
N GLN A 59 -15.93 42.92 7.93
CA GLN A 59 -15.90 42.44 9.33
C GLN A 59 -14.81 43.17 10.13
N PHE A 60 -14.49 44.43 9.77
CA PHE A 60 -13.47 45.22 10.42
C PHE A 60 -13.64 45.23 11.95
N HIS A 61 -12.52 45.08 12.66
CA HIS A 61 -12.30 44.77 14.06
C HIS A 61 -12.42 43.26 14.42
N ALA A 62 -12.92 42.36 13.55
CA ALA A 62 -12.91 40.93 13.79
C ALA A 62 -11.59 40.28 13.46
N SER A 63 -11.34 39.09 14.02
CA SER A 63 -10.22 38.19 13.67
C SER A 63 -10.75 36.79 13.40
N SER A 64 -10.32 36.21 12.28
CA SER A 64 -10.77 34.88 11.86
C SER A 64 -9.67 33.82 12.06
N TYR A 65 -10.05 32.64 12.56
CA TYR A 65 -9.12 31.54 12.84
C TYR A 65 -9.70 30.20 12.40
N GLN A 66 -8.81 29.31 11.99
CA GLN A 66 -9.05 27.87 11.92
C GLN A 66 -8.40 27.22 13.15
N VAL A 67 -9.14 26.35 13.81
CA VAL A 67 -8.68 25.63 15.00
C VAL A 67 -8.84 24.14 14.74
N PRO A 68 -7.74 23.35 14.73
CA PRO A 68 -7.83 21.90 14.67
C PRO A 68 -8.56 21.37 15.92
N CYS A 69 -9.45 20.40 15.72
CA CYS A 69 -10.15 19.69 16.79
C CYS A 69 -10.08 18.19 16.53
N PRO A 70 -9.92 17.34 17.56
CA PRO A 70 -10.04 15.90 17.39
C PRO A 70 -11.45 15.51 16.95
N TYR A 71 -11.57 14.42 16.22
CA TYR A 71 -12.88 13.85 15.89
C TYR A 71 -13.58 13.26 17.11
N GLY A 72 -12.85 12.54 17.96
CA GLY A 72 -13.39 11.84 19.13
C GLY A 72 -12.90 10.40 19.20
N VAL A 73 -13.79 9.43 19.02
CA VAL A 73 -13.46 7.99 18.98
C VAL A 73 -13.21 7.55 17.55
N VAL A 74 -12.00 7.14 17.26
CA VAL A 74 -11.55 6.70 15.91
C VAL A 74 -11.42 5.18 15.86
N LEU A 75 -11.95 4.56 14.82
CA LEU A 75 -11.69 3.16 14.50
C LEU A 75 -10.58 3.07 13.44
N VAL A 76 -9.51 2.33 13.74
CA VAL A 76 -8.47 1.97 12.78
C VAL A 76 -8.58 0.48 12.44
N MET A 77 -8.91 0.17 11.19
CA MET A 77 -9.00 -1.21 10.69
C MET A 77 -7.87 -1.43 9.69
N SER A 78 -6.92 -2.30 10.03
CA SER A 78 -5.68 -2.47 9.27
C SER A 78 -5.58 -3.82 8.54
N PRO A 79 -4.80 -3.86 7.45
CA PRO A 79 -4.62 -5.03 6.61
C PRO A 79 -3.53 -5.96 7.16
N TRP A 80 -3.24 -7.02 6.43
CA TRP A 80 -2.31 -8.08 6.81
C TRP A 80 -0.94 -8.03 6.11
N ASN A 81 -0.77 -7.20 5.09
CA ASN A 81 0.43 -7.22 4.23
C ASN A 81 1.63 -6.45 4.82
N TYR A 82 1.37 -5.37 5.52
CA TYR A 82 2.30 -4.63 6.38
C TYR A 82 1.62 -4.41 7.73
N PRO A 83 1.39 -5.50 8.48
CA PRO A 83 0.44 -5.48 9.59
C PRO A 83 0.87 -4.62 10.76
N PHE A 84 2.17 -4.47 11.01
CA PHE A 84 2.67 -3.61 12.07
C PHE A 84 2.61 -2.14 11.67
N MET A 85 3.19 -1.77 10.53
CA MET A 85 3.24 -0.40 10.05
C MET A 85 1.83 0.15 9.80
N LEU A 86 1.01 -0.53 9.00
CA LEU A 86 -0.33 -0.05 8.64
C LEU A 86 -1.35 -0.09 9.80
N THR A 87 -0.95 -0.61 10.96
CA THR A 87 -1.73 -0.49 12.20
C THR A 87 -1.23 0.68 13.05
N ILE A 88 0.08 0.81 13.18
CA ILE A 88 0.67 1.75 14.15
C ILE A 88 0.76 3.18 13.59
N ASP A 89 1.03 3.36 12.28
CA ASP A 89 1.11 4.70 11.69
C ASP A 89 -0.22 5.46 11.78
N PRO A 90 -1.39 4.90 11.36
CA PRO A 90 -2.66 5.58 11.55
C PRO A 90 -3.03 5.79 13.02
N LEU A 91 -2.62 4.89 13.91
CA LEU A 91 -2.79 5.07 15.36
C LEU A 91 -1.99 6.27 15.88
N ILE A 92 -0.72 6.41 15.45
CA ILE A 92 0.14 7.55 15.82
C ILE A 92 -0.54 8.87 15.44
N ASP A 93 -1.04 8.95 14.21
CA ASP A 93 -1.67 10.15 13.69
C ASP A 93 -2.98 10.48 14.41
N ALA A 94 -3.81 9.47 14.67
CA ALA A 94 -5.04 9.63 15.42
C ALA A 94 -4.78 10.12 16.85
N ILE A 95 -3.79 9.56 17.55
CA ILE A 95 -3.38 9.98 18.90
C ILE A 95 -2.80 11.40 18.86
N ALA A 96 -1.94 11.70 17.90
CA ALA A 96 -1.34 13.03 17.77
C ALA A 96 -2.37 14.12 17.48
N ALA A 97 -3.47 13.78 16.81
CA ALA A 97 -4.61 14.66 16.60
C ALA A 97 -5.53 14.79 17.84
N GLY A 98 -5.28 14.04 18.93
CA GLY A 98 -6.00 14.13 20.20
C GLY A 98 -7.22 13.19 20.31
N ASN A 99 -7.30 12.16 19.48
CA ASN A 99 -8.39 11.19 19.50
C ASN A 99 -8.14 10.04 20.47
N THR A 100 -9.21 9.36 20.88
CA THR A 100 -9.15 8.01 21.43
C THR A 100 -9.32 7.00 20.29
N VAL A 101 -8.67 5.83 20.38
CA VAL A 101 -8.58 4.95 19.24
C VAL A 101 -8.95 3.51 19.60
N MET A 102 -9.82 2.94 18.78
CA MET A 102 -10.04 1.51 18.73
C MET A 102 -9.29 0.91 17.54
N VAL A 103 -8.42 -0.05 17.79
CA VAL A 103 -7.57 -0.69 16.78
C VAL A 103 -8.06 -2.09 16.49
N LYS A 104 -8.28 -2.39 15.22
CA LYS A 104 -8.70 -3.71 14.73
C LYS A 104 -7.67 -4.24 13.73
N PRO A 105 -6.59 -4.89 14.20
CA PRO A 105 -5.60 -5.50 13.31
C PRO A 105 -6.18 -6.73 12.60
N SER A 106 -5.54 -7.15 11.51
CA SER A 106 -6.03 -8.24 10.67
C SER A 106 -5.93 -9.61 11.34
N ALA A 107 -6.98 -10.42 11.23
CA ALA A 107 -6.94 -11.81 11.65
C ALA A 107 -6.04 -12.70 10.77
N TYR A 108 -5.64 -12.24 9.59
CA TYR A 108 -4.75 -13.01 8.70
C TYR A 108 -3.28 -12.94 9.11
N SER A 109 -2.92 -11.96 9.94
CA SER A 109 -1.58 -11.82 10.56
C SER A 109 -1.66 -11.97 12.09
N PRO A 110 -1.99 -13.17 12.61
CA PRO A 110 -2.33 -13.36 14.02
C PRO A 110 -1.16 -13.10 14.96
N TYR A 111 0.06 -13.46 14.62
CA TYR A 111 1.23 -13.24 15.45
C TYR A 111 1.56 -11.75 15.58
N THR A 112 1.49 -11.02 14.47
CA THR A 112 1.71 -9.57 14.51
C THR A 112 0.58 -8.86 15.24
N SER A 113 -0.67 -9.30 15.08
CA SER A 113 -1.81 -8.74 15.81
C SER A 113 -1.69 -8.94 17.33
N GLN A 114 -1.17 -10.07 17.79
CA GLN A 114 -0.93 -10.34 19.20
C GLN A 114 0.17 -9.45 19.80
N ILE A 115 1.29 -9.27 19.09
CA ILE A 115 2.35 -8.39 19.59
C ILE A 115 1.91 -6.91 19.59
N ILE A 116 1.07 -6.50 18.65
CA ILE A 116 0.45 -5.16 18.64
C ILE A 116 -0.44 -4.98 19.89
N GLU A 117 -1.31 -5.94 20.18
CA GLU A 117 -2.15 -5.91 21.38
C GLU A 117 -1.30 -5.82 22.64
N GLU A 118 -0.27 -6.65 22.77
CA GLU A 118 0.63 -6.64 23.92
C GLU A 118 1.32 -5.28 24.10
N ILE A 119 1.86 -4.70 23.02
CA ILE A 119 2.52 -3.40 23.06
C ILE A 119 1.52 -2.30 23.49
N LEU A 120 0.37 -2.24 22.86
CA LEU A 120 -0.58 -1.16 23.09
C LEU A 120 -1.25 -1.22 24.47
N THR A 121 -1.57 -2.42 24.96
CA THR A 121 -2.15 -2.59 26.31
C THR A 121 -1.15 -2.30 27.42
N ASN A 122 0.15 -2.48 27.16
CA ASN A 122 1.20 -2.12 28.11
C ASN A 122 1.51 -0.61 28.15
N VAL A 123 1.21 0.11 27.05
CA VAL A 123 1.55 1.54 26.93
C VAL A 123 0.38 2.45 27.28
N PHE A 124 -0.84 2.05 26.92
CA PHE A 124 -2.02 2.90 27.04
C PHE A 124 -3.10 2.27 27.93
N PRO A 125 -3.84 3.08 28.71
CA PRO A 125 -5.05 2.61 29.35
C PRO A 125 -6.11 2.27 28.30
N LYS A 126 -6.92 1.26 28.59
CA LYS A 126 -7.93 0.72 27.66
C LYS A 126 -8.94 1.78 27.20
N GLU A 127 -9.23 2.76 28.04
CA GLU A 127 -10.15 3.88 27.73
C GLU A 127 -9.59 4.86 26.70
N TYR A 128 -8.27 4.79 26.47
CA TYR A 128 -7.59 5.67 25.50
C TYR A 128 -7.26 4.95 24.20
N VAL A 129 -6.66 3.75 24.30
CA VAL A 129 -6.41 2.89 23.14
C VAL A 129 -6.86 1.47 23.48
N SER A 130 -7.80 0.95 22.70
CA SER A 130 -8.28 -0.43 22.79
C SER A 130 -7.90 -1.22 21.55
N VAL A 131 -7.53 -2.49 21.72
CA VAL A 131 -7.28 -3.43 20.62
C VAL A 131 -8.34 -4.52 20.63
N ILE A 132 -8.93 -4.80 19.48
CA ILE A 132 -9.91 -5.86 19.29
C ILE A 132 -9.33 -6.88 18.32
N LEU A 133 -8.92 -8.02 18.82
CA LEU A 133 -8.53 -9.16 17.99
C LEU A 133 -9.77 -9.89 17.47
N GLY A 134 -9.61 -10.59 16.36
CA GLY A 134 -10.69 -11.38 15.78
C GLY A 134 -10.85 -11.20 14.27
N GLY A 135 -11.84 -11.86 13.70
CA GLY A 135 -12.05 -11.93 12.25
C GLY A 135 -13.27 -11.16 11.77
N ARG A 136 -13.95 -11.78 10.79
CA ARG A 136 -15.10 -11.16 10.12
C ARG A 136 -16.25 -10.79 11.08
N LYS A 137 -16.50 -11.63 12.10
CA LYS A 137 -17.58 -11.40 13.06
C LYS A 137 -17.33 -10.13 13.88
N GLU A 138 -16.09 -9.95 14.36
CA GLU A 138 -15.67 -8.79 15.12
C GLU A 138 -15.67 -7.54 14.24
N ASN A 139 -15.21 -7.64 12.97
CA ASN A 139 -15.28 -6.53 12.02
C ASN A 139 -16.72 -6.05 11.82
N GLN A 140 -17.66 -6.98 11.61
CA GLN A 140 -19.06 -6.63 11.43
C GLN A 140 -19.67 -6.00 12.69
N ALA A 141 -19.37 -6.55 13.88
CA ALA A 141 -19.84 -5.97 15.14
C ALA A 141 -19.32 -4.55 15.36
N LEU A 142 -18.04 -4.29 15.07
CA LEU A 142 -17.47 -2.95 15.16
C LEU A 142 -18.11 -1.96 14.19
N LEU A 143 -18.42 -2.38 12.98
CA LEU A 143 -19.03 -1.52 11.97
C LEU A 143 -20.53 -1.21 12.25
N GLU A 144 -21.17 -1.92 13.18
CA GLU A 144 -22.51 -1.55 13.69
C GLU A 144 -22.45 -0.48 14.78
N GLU A 145 -21.28 -0.26 15.41
CA GLU A 145 -21.09 0.76 16.43
C GLU A 145 -20.85 2.15 15.81
N LYS A 146 -21.15 3.19 16.58
CA LYS A 146 -20.92 4.57 16.18
C LYS A 146 -19.50 5.00 16.49
N PHE A 147 -18.74 5.39 15.47
CA PHE A 147 -17.45 6.05 15.57
C PHE A 147 -17.55 7.49 15.05
N ASP A 148 -16.62 8.34 15.49
CA ASP A 148 -16.52 9.71 14.99
C ASP A 148 -15.63 9.81 13.75
N TYR A 149 -14.79 8.76 13.50
CA TYR A 149 -13.99 8.58 12.28
C TYR A 149 -13.61 7.11 12.08
N ILE A 150 -13.51 6.66 10.82
CA ILE A 150 -13.01 5.33 10.49
C ILE A 150 -11.87 5.45 9.50
N PHE A 151 -10.71 4.91 9.85
CA PHE A 151 -9.58 4.71 8.96
C PHE A 151 -9.51 3.23 8.59
N PHE A 152 -9.68 2.92 7.33
CA PHE A 152 -9.68 1.56 6.80
C PHE A 152 -8.65 1.39 5.70
N THR A 153 -7.82 0.35 5.80
CA THR A 153 -6.93 -0.11 4.72
C THR A 153 -7.26 -1.55 4.38
N GLY A 154 -7.52 -1.83 3.10
CA GLY A 154 -7.85 -3.18 2.65
C GLY A 154 -8.40 -3.25 1.24
N SER A 155 -9.18 -4.30 0.95
CA SER A 155 -9.75 -4.49 -0.39
C SER A 155 -10.90 -3.52 -0.69
N PRO A 156 -11.12 -3.14 -1.97
CA PRO A 156 -12.26 -2.33 -2.39
C PRO A 156 -13.61 -2.91 -1.93
N TYR A 157 -13.77 -4.24 -1.97
CA TYR A 157 -15.00 -4.91 -1.53
C TYR A 157 -15.34 -4.58 -0.06
N VAL A 158 -14.36 -4.68 0.85
CA VAL A 158 -14.57 -4.35 2.28
C VAL A 158 -14.66 -2.84 2.48
N GLY A 159 -13.94 -2.04 1.69
CA GLY A 159 -14.08 -0.57 1.69
C GLY A 159 -15.51 -0.10 1.42
N HIS A 160 -16.19 -0.71 0.47
CA HIS A 160 -17.62 -0.46 0.23
C HIS A 160 -18.50 -0.83 1.44
N GLU A 161 -18.23 -1.94 2.12
CA GLU A 161 -18.94 -2.34 3.34
C GLU A 161 -18.72 -1.30 4.46
N VAL A 162 -17.47 -0.88 4.68
CA VAL A 162 -17.13 0.16 5.67
C VAL A 162 -17.87 1.46 5.39
N MET A 163 -17.81 1.95 4.15
CA MET A 163 -18.47 3.18 3.74
C MET A 163 -20.00 3.10 3.91
N SER A 164 -20.60 1.96 3.52
CA SER A 164 -22.03 1.73 3.68
C SER A 164 -22.47 1.77 5.14
N LYS A 165 -21.71 1.16 6.05
CA LYS A 165 -22.00 1.17 7.49
C LYS A 165 -21.75 2.55 8.12
N ALA A 166 -20.66 3.20 7.78
CA ALA A 166 -20.33 4.54 8.25
C ALA A 166 -21.41 5.57 7.88
N SER A 167 -22.04 5.43 6.72
CA SER A 167 -23.09 6.34 6.25
C SER A 167 -24.32 6.42 7.16
N VAL A 168 -24.62 5.35 7.90
CA VAL A 168 -25.75 5.31 8.86
C VAL A 168 -25.61 6.38 9.95
N HIS A 169 -24.39 6.67 10.37
CA HIS A 169 -24.07 7.64 11.41
C HIS A 169 -23.44 8.93 10.85
N LEU A 170 -23.33 9.07 9.52
CA LEU A 170 -22.59 10.14 8.85
C LEU A 170 -21.13 10.20 9.33
N THR A 171 -20.54 9.06 9.67
CA THR A 171 -19.15 8.96 10.10
C THR A 171 -18.24 9.18 8.90
N PRO A 172 -17.32 10.17 8.94
CA PRO A 172 -16.32 10.36 7.89
C PRO A 172 -15.34 9.17 7.86
N VAL A 173 -14.88 8.83 6.66
CA VAL A 173 -13.99 7.70 6.45
C VAL A 173 -12.78 8.11 5.61
N THR A 174 -11.61 7.53 5.92
CA THR A 174 -10.50 7.36 4.98
C THR A 174 -10.46 5.90 4.56
N LEU A 175 -10.42 5.68 3.25
CA LEU A 175 -10.32 4.36 2.64
C LEU A 175 -9.04 4.28 1.83
N GLU A 176 -8.11 3.45 2.27
CA GLU A 176 -6.89 3.10 1.56
C GLU A 176 -7.08 1.72 0.94
N LEU A 177 -7.30 1.71 -0.37
CA LEU A 177 -7.66 0.51 -1.11
C LEU A 177 -6.51 0.08 -2.04
N GLY A 178 -6.78 -0.75 -3.00
CA GLY A 178 -5.77 -1.21 -3.95
C GLY A 178 -6.12 -0.80 -5.38
N GLY A 179 -5.63 -1.59 -6.29
CA GLY A 179 -5.91 -1.44 -7.72
C GLY A 179 -4.80 -2.02 -8.58
N LYS A 180 -5.03 -2.10 -9.90
CA LYS A 180 -4.00 -2.53 -10.85
C LYS A 180 -3.10 -1.37 -11.21
N SER A 181 -2.04 -1.16 -10.43
CA SER A 181 -1.07 -0.06 -10.61
C SER A 181 -0.20 -0.29 -11.85
N PRO A 182 -0.34 0.54 -12.91
CA PRO A 182 0.46 0.42 -14.12
C PRO A 182 1.91 0.84 -13.91
N CYS A 183 2.83 0.14 -14.55
CA CYS A 183 4.21 0.57 -14.71
C CYS A 183 4.53 0.71 -16.20
N ILE A 184 4.54 1.94 -16.67
CA ILE A 184 4.76 2.28 -18.07
C ILE A 184 6.26 2.42 -18.34
N VAL A 185 6.78 1.76 -19.37
CA VAL A 185 8.17 1.87 -19.80
C VAL A 185 8.20 2.25 -21.27
N ASP A 186 8.58 3.49 -21.57
CA ASP A 186 8.67 3.93 -22.95
C ASP A 186 10.06 3.65 -23.56
N GLU A 187 10.20 3.88 -24.86
CA GLU A 187 11.45 3.61 -25.60
C GLU A 187 12.60 4.54 -25.22
N THR A 188 12.32 5.63 -24.48
CA THR A 188 13.33 6.58 -24.01
C THR A 188 13.86 6.26 -22.61
N ALA A 189 13.29 5.24 -21.97
CA ALA A 189 13.62 4.82 -20.61
C ALA A 189 15.06 4.29 -20.49
N ASN A 190 15.69 4.56 -19.34
CA ASN A 190 16.90 3.83 -18.96
C ASN A 190 16.53 2.41 -18.51
N ILE A 191 16.60 1.44 -19.41
CA ILE A 191 16.11 0.07 -19.20
C ILE A 191 16.78 -0.63 -18.00
N LYS A 192 18.08 -0.43 -17.78
CA LYS A 192 18.77 -1.02 -16.61
C LYS A 192 18.28 -0.43 -15.30
N LEU A 193 18.07 0.87 -15.26
CA LEU A 193 17.48 1.51 -14.09
C LEU A 193 16.04 1.03 -13.87
N ALA A 194 15.22 1.00 -14.95
CA ALA A 194 13.85 0.52 -14.90
C ALA A 194 13.77 -0.90 -14.35
N ALA A 195 14.55 -1.83 -14.90
CA ALA A 195 14.59 -3.22 -14.43
C ALA A 195 14.88 -3.31 -12.93
N ARG A 196 15.92 -2.59 -12.45
CA ARG A 196 16.32 -2.59 -11.04
C ARG A 196 15.20 -2.11 -10.12
N ARG A 197 14.53 -0.99 -10.47
CA ARG A 197 13.47 -0.38 -9.67
C ARG A 197 12.17 -1.18 -9.72
N ILE A 198 11.83 -1.69 -10.89
CA ILE A 198 10.65 -2.55 -11.08
C ILE A 198 10.79 -3.84 -10.27
N VAL A 199 11.93 -4.52 -10.34
CA VAL A 199 12.15 -5.76 -9.59
C VAL A 199 12.03 -5.52 -8.08
N PHE A 200 12.63 -4.46 -7.56
CA PHE A 200 12.50 -4.09 -6.17
C PHE A 200 11.03 -3.83 -5.78
N GLY A 201 10.34 -2.95 -6.52
CA GLY A 201 8.97 -2.58 -6.18
C GLY A 201 7.95 -3.69 -6.38
N LYS A 202 8.18 -4.59 -7.36
CA LYS A 202 7.27 -5.70 -7.65
C LYS A 202 7.41 -6.86 -6.68
N TYR A 203 8.64 -7.21 -6.29
CA TYR A 203 8.86 -8.44 -5.53
C TYR A 203 9.09 -8.23 -4.03
N LEU A 204 9.21 -6.98 -3.57
CA LEU A 204 9.16 -6.66 -2.15
C LEU A 204 7.89 -7.23 -1.53
N ASN A 205 7.99 -7.90 -0.39
CA ASN A 205 6.87 -8.58 0.27
C ASN A 205 6.09 -9.54 -0.66
N LEU A 206 6.78 -10.19 -1.60
CA LEU A 206 6.19 -11.04 -2.65
C LEU A 206 5.12 -10.32 -3.50
N GLY A 207 5.23 -9.01 -3.70
CA GLY A 207 4.22 -8.24 -4.41
C GLY A 207 2.89 -8.07 -3.66
N GLN A 208 2.83 -8.45 -2.40
CA GLN A 208 1.65 -8.25 -1.53
C GLN A 208 1.60 -6.80 -1.01
N THR A 209 1.61 -5.86 -1.95
CA THR A 209 1.75 -4.42 -1.70
C THR A 209 0.77 -3.66 -2.60
N CYS A 210 -0.06 -2.82 -2.01
CA CYS A 210 -1.10 -2.06 -2.72
C CYS A 210 -0.55 -1.10 -3.80
N VAL A 211 0.71 -0.69 -3.65
CA VAL A 211 1.44 0.16 -4.61
C VAL A 211 2.46 -0.61 -5.44
N ALA A 212 2.51 -1.95 -5.36
CA ALA A 212 3.41 -2.72 -6.24
C ALA A 212 3.04 -2.46 -7.71
N PRO A 213 4.03 -2.37 -8.62
CA PRO A 213 3.73 -2.48 -10.05
C PRO A 213 2.91 -3.73 -10.33
N ASP A 214 1.63 -3.57 -10.67
CA ASP A 214 0.75 -4.73 -10.85
C ASP A 214 0.99 -5.38 -12.21
N TYR A 215 1.17 -4.56 -13.25
CA TYR A 215 1.58 -4.98 -14.59
C TYR A 215 2.58 -3.99 -15.21
N ILE A 216 3.37 -4.48 -16.15
CA ILE A 216 4.28 -3.67 -16.95
C ILE A 216 3.65 -3.41 -18.31
N TYR A 217 3.56 -2.15 -18.70
CA TYR A 217 3.12 -1.76 -20.04
C TYR A 217 4.28 -1.11 -20.75
N VAL A 218 4.93 -1.86 -21.64
CA VAL A 218 6.22 -1.51 -22.22
C VAL A 218 6.11 -1.23 -23.71
N HIS A 219 6.85 -0.23 -24.22
CA HIS A 219 6.95 0.01 -25.63
C HIS A 219 7.62 -1.20 -26.35
N THR A 220 7.01 -1.66 -27.44
CA THR A 220 7.43 -2.88 -28.17
C THR A 220 8.91 -2.92 -28.49
N SER A 221 9.53 -1.78 -28.87
CA SER A 221 10.92 -1.71 -29.26
C SER A 221 11.94 -2.01 -28.16
N VAL A 222 11.51 -1.95 -26.90
CA VAL A 222 12.40 -2.17 -25.73
C VAL A 222 11.97 -3.35 -24.86
N LYS A 223 10.89 -4.05 -25.21
CA LYS A 223 10.33 -5.17 -24.43
C LYS A 223 11.34 -6.24 -24.12
N ASP A 224 11.96 -6.82 -25.16
CA ASP A 224 12.88 -7.96 -24.97
C ASP A 224 14.11 -7.58 -24.15
N LYS A 225 14.61 -6.34 -24.34
CA LYS A 225 15.70 -5.81 -23.54
C LYS A 225 15.29 -5.64 -22.07
N LEU A 226 14.06 -5.16 -21.83
CA LEU A 226 13.55 -5.00 -20.47
C LEU A 226 13.41 -6.37 -19.78
N ILE A 227 12.81 -7.35 -20.44
CA ILE A 227 12.67 -8.72 -19.90
C ILE A 227 14.04 -9.29 -19.53
N HIS A 228 15.02 -9.17 -20.43
CA HIS A 228 16.38 -9.63 -20.16
C HIS A 228 16.99 -8.99 -18.92
N GLU A 229 16.95 -7.66 -18.80
CA GLU A 229 17.52 -6.94 -17.66
C GLU A 229 16.72 -7.22 -16.36
N VAL A 230 15.39 -7.40 -16.43
CA VAL A 230 14.56 -7.79 -15.29
C VAL A 230 14.94 -9.18 -14.78
N ILE A 231 15.14 -10.15 -15.65
CA ILE A 231 15.62 -11.50 -15.26
C ILE A 231 16.97 -11.42 -14.54
N GLN A 232 17.92 -10.65 -15.07
CA GLN A 232 19.22 -10.45 -14.41
C GLN A 232 19.08 -9.80 -13.04
N GLU A 233 18.19 -8.80 -12.90
CA GLU A 233 17.97 -8.14 -11.63
C GLU A 233 17.25 -9.05 -10.62
N ILE A 234 16.30 -9.90 -11.05
CA ILE A 234 15.70 -10.93 -10.17
C ILE A 234 16.79 -11.87 -9.65
N GLN A 235 17.64 -12.39 -10.54
CA GLN A 235 18.74 -13.28 -10.15
C GLN A 235 19.72 -12.60 -9.18
N ARG A 236 19.94 -11.30 -9.32
CA ARG A 236 20.82 -10.51 -8.45
C ARG A 236 20.20 -10.22 -7.09
N GLN A 237 18.92 -9.77 -7.04
CA GLN A 237 18.26 -9.30 -5.83
C GLN A 237 17.66 -10.46 -5.01
N TYR A 238 17.24 -11.53 -5.67
CA TYR A 238 16.57 -12.71 -5.10
C TYR A 238 17.36 -14.00 -5.37
N GLN A 239 18.69 -13.94 -5.24
CA GLN A 239 19.61 -15.05 -5.48
C GLN A 239 19.30 -16.26 -4.56
N ASP A 240 18.94 -15.98 -3.32
CA ASP A 240 18.55 -16.97 -2.33
C ASP A 240 17.09 -16.83 -1.94
N LEU A 241 16.24 -17.71 -2.48
CA LEU A 241 14.82 -17.75 -2.15
C LEU A 241 14.53 -18.32 -0.75
N SER A 242 15.52 -18.80 0.00
CA SER A 242 15.30 -19.21 1.39
C SER A 242 14.89 -18.04 2.27
N SER A 243 15.48 -16.87 2.02
CA SER A 243 15.16 -15.59 2.70
C SER A 243 13.97 -14.84 2.09
N TYR A 244 13.43 -15.33 0.97
CA TYR A 244 12.23 -14.76 0.35
C TYR A 244 10.99 -15.15 1.14
N GLY A 245 10.13 -14.19 1.45
CA GLY A 245 8.95 -14.38 2.29
C GLY A 245 7.96 -15.43 1.80
N LYS A 246 6.72 -15.36 2.26
CA LYS A 246 5.65 -16.28 1.84
C LYS A 246 4.34 -15.53 1.59
N ILE A 247 3.43 -16.13 0.84
CA ILE A 247 2.05 -15.66 0.73
C ILE A 247 1.35 -15.86 2.07
N ILE A 248 0.56 -14.90 2.48
CA ILE A 248 -0.02 -14.82 3.83
C ILE A 248 -0.79 -16.09 4.26
N ASN A 249 -1.51 -16.72 3.36
CA ASN A 249 -2.28 -17.94 3.66
C ASN A 249 -2.58 -18.76 2.39
N GLU A 250 -3.12 -19.97 2.60
CA GLU A 250 -3.46 -20.91 1.51
C GLU A 250 -4.50 -20.33 0.54
N LYS A 251 -5.50 -19.59 1.03
CA LYS A 251 -6.53 -19.00 0.18
C LYS A 251 -5.92 -18.04 -0.85
N HIS A 252 -5.02 -17.16 -0.41
CA HIS A 252 -4.34 -16.23 -1.32
C HIS A 252 -3.32 -16.93 -2.19
N PHE A 253 -2.62 -17.94 -1.67
CA PHE A 253 -1.71 -18.77 -2.46
C PHE A 253 -2.45 -19.47 -3.61
N ASP A 254 -3.57 -20.12 -3.31
CA ASP A 254 -4.38 -20.84 -4.32
C ASP A 254 -4.96 -19.86 -5.37
N ARG A 255 -5.38 -18.65 -4.94
CA ARG A 255 -5.84 -17.59 -5.84
C ARG A 255 -4.73 -17.13 -6.80
N ILE A 256 -3.56 -16.79 -6.27
CA ILE A 256 -2.45 -16.30 -7.07
C ILE A 256 -1.92 -17.39 -8.01
N SER A 257 -1.83 -18.64 -7.53
CA SER A 257 -1.36 -19.77 -8.35
C SER A 257 -2.26 -20.03 -9.56
N LYS A 258 -3.55 -19.73 -9.47
CA LYS A 258 -4.49 -19.86 -10.61
C LYS A 258 -4.31 -18.80 -11.69
N LEU A 259 -3.58 -17.73 -11.40
CA LEU A 259 -3.27 -16.67 -12.38
C LEU A 259 -2.08 -17.05 -13.28
N LEU A 260 -1.34 -18.09 -12.96
CA LEU A 260 -0.19 -18.55 -13.72
C LEU A 260 -0.67 -19.35 -14.95
N ASP A 261 -0.41 -18.83 -16.16
CA ASP A 261 -0.54 -19.58 -17.40
C ASP A 261 0.84 -20.12 -17.81
N PRO A 262 1.06 -21.45 -17.86
CA PRO A 262 2.34 -22.04 -18.24
C PRO A 262 2.82 -21.65 -19.65
N ASN A 263 1.91 -21.26 -20.55
CA ASN A 263 2.26 -20.85 -21.91
C ASN A 263 2.82 -19.43 -22.00
N GLU A 264 2.55 -18.61 -20.99
CA GLU A 264 3.00 -17.21 -20.92
C GLU A 264 4.21 -17.01 -20.00
N ILE A 265 4.54 -17.99 -19.15
CA ILE A 265 5.66 -17.88 -18.23
C ILE A 265 6.98 -17.92 -18.99
N VAL A 266 7.75 -16.83 -18.90
CA VAL A 266 9.09 -16.73 -19.47
C VAL A 266 10.20 -16.81 -18.42
N TYR A 267 9.87 -16.65 -17.13
CA TYR A 267 10.79 -16.81 -16.01
C TYR A 267 10.04 -17.17 -14.71
N GLY A 268 10.63 -18.03 -13.87
CA GLY A 268 10.05 -18.43 -12.57
C GLY A 268 8.90 -19.42 -12.72
N GLY A 269 7.80 -19.16 -12.03
CA GLY A 269 6.55 -19.92 -12.13
C GLY A 269 6.46 -21.12 -11.19
N LYS A 270 7.51 -21.47 -10.44
CA LYS A 270 7.43 -22.55 -9.47
C LYS A 270 6.70 -22.11 -8.20
N THR A 271 5.88 -23.00 -7.70
CA THR A 271 5.09 -22.79 -6.49
C THR A 271 5.34 -23.92 -5.50
N ASN A 272 5.30 -23.59 -4.20
CA ASN A 272 5.36 -24.59 -3.14
C ASN A 272 4.24 -24.28 -2.13
N ARG A 273 3.19 -25.12 -2.15
CA ARG A 273 2.01 -24.93 -1.31
C ARG A 273 2.26 -25.18 0.18
N GLU A 274 3.21 -26.06 0.54
CA GLU A 274 3.53 -26.34 1.93
C GLU A 274 4.19 -25.16 2.62
N THR A 275 5.06 -24.44 1.88
CA THR A 275 5.74 -23.24 2.38
C THR A 275 5.05 -21.94 1.98
N LEU A 276 3.96 -22.01 1.22
CA LEU A 276 3.22 -20.86 0.66
C LEU A 276 4.12 -19.94 -0.18
N LYS A 277 5.13 -20.47 -0.85
CA LYS A 277 6.07 -19.70 -1.68
C LYS A 277 5.70 -19.80 -3.16
N ILE A 278 5.75 -18.66 -3.81
CA ILE A 278 5.66 -18.51 -5.26
C ILE A 278 6.91 -17.76 -5.70
N GLU A 279 7.65 -18.31 -6.65
CA GLU A 279 8.87 -17.66 -7.18
C GLU A 279 8.54 -16.33 -7.87
N PRO A 280 9.45 -15.36 -7.90
CA PRO A 280 9.36 -14.21 -8.79
C PRO A 280 9.10 -14.68 -10.23
N THR A 281 7.95 -14.30 -10.78
CA THR A 281 7.47 -14.82 -12.05
C THR A 281 7.24 -13.71 -13.05
N ILE A 282 7.68 -13.90 -14.29
CA ILE A 282 7.42 -13.02 -15.43
C ILE A 282 6.53 -13.77 -16.41
N MET A 283 5.43 -13.15 -16.82
CA MET A 283 4.55 -13.61 -17.91
C MET A 283 4.65 -12.63 -19.08
N ASP A 284 4.88 -13.13 -20.28
CA ASP A 284 4.93 -12.37 -21.53
C ASP A 284 3.81 -12.79 -22.47
N ASN A 285 3.54 -11.97 -23.48
CA ASN A 285 2.42 -12.11 -24.42
C ASN A 285 1.04 -12.09 -23.77
N VAL A 286 0.95 -11.45 -22.60
CA VAL A 286 -0.30 -11.26 -21.86
C VAL A 286 -1.21 -10.26 -22.58
N SER A 287 -2.48 -10.55 -22.60
CA SER A 287 -3.55 -9.69 -23.11
C SER A 287 -4.40 -9.09 -22.00
N TRP A 288 -5.20 -8.06 -22.30
CA TRP A 288 -6.12 -7.47 -21.34
C TRP A 288 -7.24 -8.43 -20.90
N ASP A 289 -7.50 -9.51 -21.66
CA ASP A 289 -8.56 -10.47 -21.39
C ASP A 289 -8.09 -11.63 -20.50
N ASP A 290 -6.78 -11.78 -20.26
CA ASP A 290 -6.22 -12.85 -19.46
C ASP A 290 -6.57 -12.73 -17.99
N ALA A 291 -6.66 -13.86 -17.29
CA ALA A 291 -7.06 -13.92 -15.89
C ALA A 291 -6.21 -13.03 -14.98
N VAL A 292 -4.90 -12.94 -15.24
CA VAL A 292 -3.95 -12.12 -14.49
C VAL A 292 -4.23 -10.61 -14.62
N MET A 293 -5.00 -10.20 -15.63
CA MET A 293 -5.36 -8.80 -15.86
C MET A 293 -6.75 -8.43 -15.33
N GLN A 294 -7.57 -9.38 -14.86
CA GLN A 294 -8.96 -9.11 -14.43
C GLN A 294 -9.07 -8.60 -12.98
N GLU A 295 -8.08 -8.90 -12.13
CA GLU A 295 -8.05 -8.45 -10.73
C GLU A 295 -6.65 -7.97 -10.33
N GLU A 296 -6.55 -7.26 -9.20
CA GLU A 296 -5.26 -6.94 -8.58
C GLU A 296 -4.54 -8.24 -8.20
N ILE A 297 -3.30 -8.41 -8.66
CA ILE A 297 -2.54 -9.65 -8.47
C ILE A 297 -2.20 -9.87 -7.01
N PHE A 298 -1.68 -8.83 -6.34
CA PHE A 298 -1.24 -8.87 -4.94
C PHE A 298 -0.34 -10.08 -4.65
N GLY A 299 0.63 -10.28 -5.54
CA GLY A 299 1.51 -11.44 -5.56
C GLY A 299 2.70 -11.27 -6.52
N PRO A 300 3.65 -12.23 -6.52
CA PRO A 300 4.92 -12.12 -7.24
C PRO A 300 4.84 -12.49 -8.71
N ILE A 301 3.76 -12.15 -9.39
CA ILE A 301 3.57 -12.35 -10.83
C ILE A 301 3.60 -11.00 -11.53
N MET A 302 4.44 -10.87 -12.53
CA MET A 302 4.65 -9.66 -13.33
C MET A 302 4.23 -9.91 -14.78
N PRO A 303 2.97 -9.61 -15.15
CA PRO A 303 2.54 -9.68 -16.55
C PRO A 303 3.10 -8.48 -17.33
N ILE A 304 3.47 -8.75 -18.59
CA ILE A 304 4.02 -7.75 -19.50
C ILE A 304 3.08 -7.62 -20.70
N LEU A 305 2.55 -6.41 -20.87
CA LEU A 305 1.80 -5.98 -22.03
C LEU A 305 2.63 -5.00 -22.87
N THR A 306 2.29 -4.85 -24.13
CA THR A 306 3.04 -3.97 -25.04
C THR A 306 2.17 -2.93 -25.70
N PHE A 307 2.76 -1.76 -25.96
CA PHE A 307 2.17 -0.70 -26.79
C PHE A 307 3.15 -0.23 -27.86
N THR A 308 2.64 0.39 -28.90
CA THR A 308 3.43 1.03 -29.99
C THR A 308 3.27 2.54 -29.98
N ASP A 309 2.08 3.02 -29.66
CA ASP A 309 1.79 4.44 -29.54
C ASP A 309 1.57 4.82 -28.07
N PHE A 310 2.20 5.93 -27.66
CA PHE A 310 2.14 6.35 -26.26
C PHE A 310 0.79 6.99 -25.88
N GLU A 311 0.14 7.68 -26.81
CA GLU A 311 -1.17 8.28 -26.57
C GLU A 311 -2.24 7.19 -26.41
N ASP A 312 -2.19 6.16 -27.26
CA ASP A 312 -3.07 4.99 -27.15
C ASP A 312 -2.85 4.27 -25.81
N CYS A 313 -1.59 4.10 -25.38
CA CYS A 313 -1.26 3.54 -24.05
C CYS A 313 -1.97 4.31 -22.94
N ILE A 314 -1.89 5.63 -22.95
CA ILE A 314 -2.50 6.48 -21.92
C ILE A 314 -4.03 6.44 -21.99
N ASN A 315 -4.61 6.40 -23.19
CA ASN A 315 -6.06 6.30 -23.36
C ASN A 315 -6.60 4.99 -22.82
N ILE A 316 -5.94 3.87 -23.06
CA ILE A 316 -6.31 2.56 -22.49
C ILE A 316 -6.23 2.58 -20.95
N ILE A 317 -5.21 3.19 -20.38
CA ILE A 317 -5.08 3.30 -18.91
C ILE A 317 -6.21 4.14 -18.32
N LYS A 318 -6.61 5.23 -18.99
CA LYS A 318 -7.73 6.09 -18.55
C LYS A 318 -9.08 5.39 -18.53
N GLU A 319 -9.27 4.37 -19.35
CA GLU A 319 -10.50 3.57 -19.39
C GLU A 319 -10.59 2.57 -18.21
N LYS A 320 -9.46 2.32 -17.53
CA LYS A 320 -9.44 1.44 -16.37
C LYS A 320 -9.77 2.20 -15.08
N PRO A 321 -10.19 1.50 -14.03
CA PRO A 321 -10.36 2.11 -12.70
C PRO A 321 -9.08 2.82 -12.24
N SER A 322 -9.22 4.00 -11.62
CA SER A 322 -8.09 4.78 -11.13
C SER A 322 -7.24 3.99 -10.13
N PRO A 323 -5.95 3.75 -10.42
CA PRO A 323 -5.09 2.96 -9.55
C PRO A 323 -4.62 3.76 -8.33
N LEU A 324 -4.22 3.06 -7.28
CA LEU A 324 -3.56 3.69 -6.12
C LEU A 324 -2.20 4.27 -6.52
N ALA A 325 -1.43 3.57 -7.36
CA ALA A 325 -0.14 4.06 -7.82
C ALA A 325 0.00 3.98 -9.35
N LEU A 326 0.83 4.90 -9.91
CA LEU A 326 1.24 4.89 -11.30
C LEU A 326 2.74 5.15 -11.41
N TYR A 327 3.42 4.39 -12.27
CA TYR A 327 4.84 4.52 -12.52
C TYR A 327 5.13 4.75 -13.98
N LEU A 328 6.04 5.68 -14.26
CA LEU A 328 6.49 5.96 -15.63
C LEU A 328 8.01 5.99 -15.67
N PHE A 329 8.60 5.14 -16.51
CA PHE A 329 10.02 5.19 -16.89
C PHE A 329 10.14 5.85 -18.26
N SER A 330 10.64 7.06 -18.27
CA SER A 330 10.78 7.90 -19.47
C SER A 330 11.84 8.99 -19.25
N SER A 331 12.54 9.38 -20.31
CA SER A 331 13.33 10.59 -20.36
C SER A 331 12.64 11.74 -21.13
N ASN A 332 11.45 11.49 -21.68
CA ASN A 332 10.66 12.44 -22.44
C ASN A 332 9.76 13.28 -21.50
N LYS A 333 10.12 14.54 -21.30
CA LYS A 333 9.39 15.46 -20.41
C LYS A 333 7.94 15.68 -20.85
N THR A 334 7.67 15.75 -22.14
CA THR A 334 6.29 15.93 -22.65
C THR A 334 5.41 14.75 -22.26
N ARG A 335 5.93 13.52 -22.31
CA ARG A 335 5.19 12.32 -21.87
C ARG A 335 4.98 12.30 -20.35
N VAL A 336 6.01 12.71 -19.59
CA VAL A 336 5.86 12.87 -18.12
C VAL A 336 4.74 13.87 -17.82
N ASP A 337 4.75 15.04 -18.45
CA ASP A 337 3.71 16.07 -18.26
C ASP A 337 2.33 15.55 -18.71
N MET A 338 2.24 14.81 -19.81
CA MET A 338 1.00 14.20 -20.28
C MET A 338 0.43 13.25 -19.23
N VAL A 339 1.21 12.32 -18.69
CA VAL A 339 0.75 11.36 -17.70
C VAL A 339 0.30 12.04 -16.41
N THR A 340 1.13 12.93 -15.88
CA THR A 340 0.86 13.59 -14.59
C THR A 340 -0.36 14.50 -14.62
N HIS A 341 -0.75 15.04 -15.80
CA HIS A 341 -1.90 15.94 -15.93
C HIS A 341 -3.17 15.25 -16.44
N SER A 342 -3.05 14.06 -17.06
CA SER A 342 -4.20 13.48 -17.75
C SER A 342 -4.71 12.16 -17.20
N VAL A 343 -3.93 11.46 -16.38
CA VAL A 343 -4.34 10.18 -15.78
C VAL A 343 -4.68 10.40 -14.30
N PRO A 344 -5.86 10.01 -13.81
CA PRO A 344 -6.16 10.04 -12.40
C PRO A 344 -5.51 8.83 -11.67
N TYR A 345 -4.70 9.10 -10.64
CA TYR A 345 -4.08 8.09 -9.77
C TYR A 345 -3.81 8.70 -8.38
N GLY A 346 -3.63 7.87 -7.37
CA GLY A 346 -3.35 8.35 -6.01
C GLY A 346 -1.96 8.97 -5.88
N GLY A 347 -0.91 8.19 -6.08
CA GLY A 347 0.48 8.65 -6.05
C GLY A 347 1.34 7.95 -7.09
N GLY A 348 2.61 8.33 -7.23
CA GLY A 348 3.46 7.65 -8.21
C GLY A 348 4.89 8.14 -8.26
N CYS A 349 5.68 7.52 -9.13
CA CYS A 349 7.06 7.90 -9.35
C CYS A 349 7.40 8.00 -10.84
N ILE A 350 8.29 8.93 -11.15
CA ILE A 350 8.95 8.99 -12.46
C ILE A 350 10.35 8.41 -12.31
N ASN A 351 10.68 7.40 -13.13
CA ASN A 351 11.93 6.65 -13.12
C ASN A 351 12.25 5.96 -11.77
N ASP A 352 11.22 5.65 -11.01
CA ASP A 352 11.28 4.84 -9.79
C ASP A 352 9.94 4.12 -9.55
N THR A 353 9.86 3.31 -8.48
CA THR A 353 8.64 2.64 -8.03
C THR A 353 8.51 2.76 -6.51
N ILE A 354 7.32 2.67 -5.98
CA ILE A 354 6.92 2.58 -4.56
C ILE A 354 7.44 3.67 -3.60
N ILE A 355 8.59 4.29 -3.83
CA ILE A 355 9.25 5.18 -2.85
C ILE A 355 8.47 6.46 -2.52
N HIS A 356 7.44 6.81 -3.29
CA HIS A 356 6.56 7.96 -2.99
C HIS A 356 5.83 7.80 -1.65
N LEU A 357 5.67 6.57 -1.16
CA LEU A 357 5.06 6.29 0.14
C LEU A 357 5.97 6.63 1.34
N ALA A 358 7.28 6.79 1.11
CA ALA A 358 8.27 6.96 2.20
C ALA A 358 8.53 8.43 2.55
N THR A 359 7.65 9.37 2.18
CA THR A 359 7.82 10.80 2.48
C THR A 359 6.63 11.38 3.22
N SER A 360 6.89 12.00 4.37
CA SER A 360 5.88 12.76 5.13
C SER A 360 5.53 14.14 4.51
N ASN A 361 6.10 14.49 3.34
CA ASN A 361 5.88 15.78 2.68
C ASN A 361 4.81 15.74 1.58
N MET A 362 4.31 14.56 1.25
CA MET A 362 3.21 14.36 0.31
C MET A 362 2.12 13.51 0.98
N PRO A 363 0.83 13.80 0.73
CA PRO A 363 -0.23 12.93 1.20
C PRO A 363 -0.12 11.58 0.49
N PHE A 364 -0.45 10.50 1.21
CA PHE A 364 -0.68 9.19 0.64
C PHE A 364 -2.17 8.94 0.57
N GLY A 365 -2.66 8.39 -0.52
CA GLY A 365 -4.08 8.05 -0.67
C GLY A 365 -4.48 7.79 -2.11
N GLY A 366 -5.62 7.12 -2.27
CA GLY A 366 -6.19 6.79 -3.56
C GLY A 366 -7.23 7.79 -4.05
N VAL A 367 -7.67 7.59 -5.29
CA VAL A 367 -8.75 8.34 -5.94
C VAL A 367 -9.76 7.39 -6.57
N GLY A 368 -11.05 7.70 -6.45
CA GLY A 368 -12.12 6.87 -7.01
C GLY A 368 -12.10 5.46 -6.39
N ASN A 369 -11.84 4.44 -7.22
CA ASN A 369 -11.86 3.04 -6.78
C ASN A 369 -10.67 2.64 -5.90
N SER A 370 -9.59 3.43 -5.89
CA SER A 370 -8.39 3.14 -5.10
C SER A 370 -8.41 3.76 -3.71
N GLY A 371 -9.34 4.66 -3.40
CA GLY A 371 -9.46 5.23 -2.07
C GLY A 371 -10.13 6.59 -2.01
N MET A 372 -10.23 7.11 -0.78
CA MET A 372 -10.75 8.45 -0.48
C MET A 372 -10.23 8.95 0.86
N GLY A 373 -10.14 10.27 1.01
CA GLY A 373 -9.74 10.92 2.25
C GLY A 373 -8.24 11.13 2.42
N GLY A 374 -7.47 11.12 1.31
CA GLY A 374 -6.04 11.45 1.28
C GLY A 374 -5.78 12.95 1.20
#